data_66c0b6655e3d3b1c6e1a16fda1d8af6d
#
_entry.id   66c0b6655e3d3b1c6e1a16fda1d8af6d
#
_cell.length_a   1.000
_cell.length_b   1.000
_cell.length_c   1.000
_cell.angle_alpha   90.00
_cell.angle_beta   90.00
_cell.angle_gamma   90.00
#
_symmetry.space_group_name_H-M   'P 1'
#
loop_
_entity.id
_entity.type
_entity.pdbx_description
1 polymer ?
#
loop_
_entity_poly.entity_id
_entity_poly.type
_entity_poly.pdbx_seq_one_letter_code
_entity_poly.pdbx_strand_id
1 'polypeptide(L)'
;MTISCDFRESVEGYRDIMKKTNKKQGKGKSKGKKQKYVPLKPLFGKADDYWIYKMSPLEKITGAGIGFALGFLVCMIFFRSFLFSIVTGVVMIPPACIKYQNYLKKKRQRNLLLQFRDMMEALTASYSTGKNTQDAFQDAYLDMVDLYGKKSDIACEIELIVTGLYNGMVLNDLLMNFAARSHLDDIESFATIFQVCSQYGGDLRKVVGETRVIIGDKISTELEIETLLTANKNELNIMTVMPLLI
;
A
#
# COMPACT_ATOMS: atom_id res chain seq x y z
N MET A 1 21.82 -2.04 -32.58
CA MET A 1 20.40 -1.93 -32.96
C MET A 1 19.55 -3.12 -32.49
N THR A 2 20.13 -4.10 -31.77
CA THR A 2 19.49 -5.38 -31.37
C THR A 2 19.02 -5.41 -29.94
N ILE A 3 19.41 -4.46 -29.09
CA ILE A 3 19.07 -4.44 -27.62
C ILE A 3 17.67 -3.84 -27.37
N SER A 4 17.11 -3.13 -28.34
CA SER A 4 15.80 -2.48 -28.22
C SER A 4 14.60 -3.43 -28.38
N CYS A 5 14.79 -4.57 -29.08
CA CYS A 5 13.71 -5.57 -29.24
C CYS A 5 13.49 -6.41 -27.99
N ASP A 6 14.57 -6.83 -27.33
CA ASP A 6 14.53 -7.72 -26.15
C ASP A 6 13.85 -7.05 -24.94
N PHE A 7 14.04 -5.74 -24.80
CA PHE A 7 13.41 -4.96 -23.72
C PHE A 7 11.91 -4.77 -23.96
N ARG A 8 11.48 -4.57 -25.20
CA ARG A 8 10.06 -4.45 -25.55
C ARG A 8 9.30 -5.76 -25.30
N GLU A 9 9.91 -6.88 -25.60
CA GLU A 9 9.39 -8.22 -25.29
C GLU A 9 9.28 -8.45 -23.79
N SER A 10 10.28 -8.01 -23.00
CA SER A 10 10.25 -8.11 -21.53
C SER A 10 9.13 -7.25 -20.91
N VAL A 11 8.89 -6.03 -21.43
CA VAL A 11 7.79 -5.14 -20.99
C VAL A 11 6.43 -5.67 -21.43
N GLU A 12 6.31 -6.28 -22.60
CA GLU A 12 5.07 -6.93 -23.05
C GLU A 12 4.80 -8.21 -22.25
N GLY A 13 5.81 -9.01 -21.95
CA GLY A 13 5.73 -10.14 -21.04
C GLY A 13 5.25 -9.75 -19.64
N TYR A 14 5.75 -8.62 -19.13
CA TYR A 14 5.30 -8.02 -17.88
C TYR A 14 3.83 -7.60 -17.91
N ARG A 15 3.41 -6.93 -18.98
CA ARG A 15 2.01 -6.51 -19.18
C ARG A 15 1.07 -7.72 -19.26
N ASP A 16 1.52 -8.84 -19.80
CA ASP A 16 0.74 -10.07 -19.88
C ASP A 16 0.72 -10.84 -18.55
N ILE A 17 1.79 -10.80 -17.77
CA ILE A 17 1.83 -11.33 -16.39
C ILE A 17 0.86 -10.53 -15.52
N MET A 18 0.87 -9.20 -15.59
CA MET A 18 -0.05 -8.32 -14.86
C MET A 18 -1.52 -8.56 -15.26
N LYS A 19 -1.81 -8.76 -16.55
CA LYS A 19 -3.16 -9.13 -17.02
C LYS A 19 -3.60 -10.51 -16.51
N LYS A 20 -2.69 -11.49 -16.44
CA LYS A 20 -2.96 -12.83 -15.92
C LYS A 20 -3.18 -12.84 -14.42
N THR A 21 -2.44 -12.04 -13.66
CA THR A 21 -2.58 -11.88 -12.21
C THR A 21 -3.91 -11.20 -11.87
N ASN A 22 -4.27 -10.12 -12.54
CA ASN A 22 -5.58 -9.47 -12.41
C ASN A 22 -6.77 -10.38 -12.78
N LYS A 23 -6.58 -11.26 -13.78
CA LYS A 23 -7.63 -12.23 -14.21
C LYS A 23 -7.80 -13.38 -13.21
N LYS A 24 -6.76 -13.73 -12.45
CA LYS A 24 -6.83 -14.73 -11.36
C LYS A 24 -7.51 -14.17 -10.11
N GLN A 25 -7.31 -12.90 -9.77
CA GLN A 25 -8.00 -12.26 -8.65
C GLN A 25 -9.52 -12.10 -8.88
N GLY A 26 -9.96 -11.93 -10.14
CA GLY A 26 -11.39 -11.82 -10.49
C GLY A 26 -12.19 -13.13 -10.41
N LYS A 27 -11.55 -14.30 -10.34
CA LYS A 27 -12.24 -15.62 -10.34
C LYS A 27 -12.21 -16.38 -9.01
N GLY A 28 -11.60 -15.85 -7.97
CA GLY A 28 -11.41 -16.52 -6.68
C GLY A 28 -12.49 -16.26 -5.63
N LYS A 29 -13.78 -16.18 -5.98
CA LYS A 29 -14.87 -16.33 -4.99
C LYS A 29 -15.12 -17.81 -4.71
N SER A 30 -14.15 -18.50 -4.15
CA SER A 30 -14.34 -19.80 -3.52
C SER A 30 -14.54 -19.58 -2.02
N LYS A 31 -15.66 -20.09 -1.49
CA LYS A 31 -15.93 -20.24 -0.05
C LYS A 31 -14.89 -21.20 0.54
N GLY A 32 -13.70 -20.69 0.86
CA GLY A 32 -12.61 -21.44 1.50
C GLY A 32 -12.45 -21.00 2.95
N LYS A 33 -12.36 -21.97 3.85
CA LYS A 33 -12.03 -21.83 5.29
C LYS A 33 -11.01 -20.70 5.47
N LYS A 34 -11.26 -19.76 6.41
CA LYS A 34 -10.32 -18.71 6.81
C LYS A 34 -9.00 -19.37 7.20
N GLN A 35 -8.07 -19.51 6.29
CA GLN A 35 -6.69 -19.84 6.63
C GLN A 35 -6.19 -18.71 7.53
N LYS A 36 -5.76 -19.10 8.74
CA LYS A 36 -5.19 -18.16 9.70
C LYS A 36 -3.88 -17.66 9.09
N TYR A 37 -3.88 -16.40 8.63
CA TYR A 37 -2.70 -15.78 8.05
C TYR A 37 -1.57 -15.80 9.09
N VAL A 38 -0.42 -16.30 8.70
CA VAL A 38 0.80 -16.28 9.52
C VAL A 38 1.62 -15.06 9.09
N PRO A 39 1.90 -14.11 10.01
CA PRO A 39 2.64 -12.90 9.65
C PRO A 39 4.05 -13.26 9.16
N LEU A 40 4.44 -12.67 8.04
CA LEU A 40 5.77 -12.78 7.51
C LEU A 40 6.75 -11.98 8.39
N LYS A 41 7.87 -12.61 8.73
CA LYS A 41 8.92 -11.95 9.51
C LYS A 41 9.94 -11.33 8.57
N PRO A 42 10.54 -10.17 8.93
CA PRO A 42 11.69 -9.67 8.22
C PRO A 42 12.85 -10.69 8.32
N LEU A 43 13.75 -10.67 7.33
CA LEU A 43 14.97 -11.49 7.33
C LEU A 43 15.83 -11.21 8.57
N PHE A 44 15.83 -9.96 9.04
CA PHE A 44 16.44 -9.55 10.31
C PHE A 44 15.80 -8.24 10.80
N GLY A 45 16.06 -7.85 12.05
CA GLY A 45 15.53 -6.60 12.62
C GLY A 45 14.05 -6.65 13.02
N LYS A 46 13.46 -5.47 13.20
CA LYS A 46 12.06 -5.27 13.58
C LYS A 46 11.35 -4.50 12.46
N ALA A 47 10.77 -5.22 11.52
CA ALA A 47 9.86 -4.62 10.55
C ALA A 47 8.46 -5.24 10.70
N ASP A 48 7.45 -4.43 10.46
CA ASP A 48 6.06 -4.84 10.53
C ASP A 48 5.62 -5.55 9.24
N ASP A 49 4.64 -6.44 9.39
CA ASP A 49 3.87 -6.95 8.27
C ASP A 49 2.69 -6.00 8.03
N TYR A 50 2.66 -5.39 6.85
CA TYR A 50 1.68 -4.37 6.48
C TYR A 50 0.27 -4.94 6.25
N TRP A 51 0.14 -6.27 6.24
CA TRP A 51 -1.16 -6.94 6.20
C TRP A 51 -1.89 -6.88 7.55
N ILE A 52 -1.15 -6.86 8.66
CA ILE A 52 -1.71 -6.85 10.01
C ILE A 52 -1.56 -5.45 10.61
N TYR A 53 -2.64 -4.68 10.59
CA TYR A 53 -2.69 -3.41 11.30
C TYR A 53 -3.06 -3.62 12.77
N LYS A 54 -2.13 -3.33 13.67
CA LYS A 54 -2.37 -3.33 15.12
C LYS A 54 -2.93 -1.97 15.53
N MET A 55 -4.25 -1.90 15.70
CA MET A 55 -4.91 -0.66 16.14
C MET A 55 -4.40 -0.23 17.53
N SER A 56 -4.04 1.03 17.65
CA SER A 56 -3.81 1.68 18.94
C SER A 56 -5.09 1.67 19.81
N PRO A 57 -4.97 1.65 21.14
CA PRO A 57 -6.16 1.70 22.01
C PRO A 57 -7.05 2.92 21.73
N LEU A 58 -6.48 4.07 21.40
CA LEU A 58 -7.22 5.27 20.99
C LEU A 58 -8.01 5.07 19.70
N GLU A 59 -7.43 4.41 18.69
CA GLU A 59 -8.11 4.11 17.43
C GLU A 59 -9.27 3.13 17.60
N LYS A 60 -9.18 2.21 18.56
CA LYS A 60 -10.30 1.32 18.92
C LYS A 60 -11.45 2.09 19.54
N ILE A 61 -11.14 3.04 20.43
CA ILE A 61 -12.14 3.90 21.08
C ILE A 61 -12.82 4.79 20.05
N THR A 62 -12.07 5.40 19.12
CA THR A 62 -12.65 6.22 18.05
C THR A 62 -13.52 5.41 17.11
N GLY A 63 -13.08 4.22 16.69
CA GLY A 63 -13.88 3.30 15.86
C GLY A 63 -15.16 2.82 16.55
N ALA A 64 -15.08 2.50 17.84
CA ALA A 64 -16.23 2.14 18.65
C ALA A 64 -17.20 3.31 18.84
N GLY A 65 -16.67 4.51 19.09
CA GLY A 65 -17.46 5.74 19.23
C GLY A 65 -18.26 6.09 17.98
N ILE A 66 -17.62 6.00 16.80
CA ILE A 66 -18.29 6.23 15.51
C ILE A 66 -19.39 5.18 15.28
N GLY A 67 -19.10 3.91 15.55
CA GLY A 67 -20.08 2.82 15.39
C GLY A 67 -21.28 2.98 16.32
N PHE A 68 -21.04 3.33 17.57
CA PHE A 68 -22.10 3.58 18.56
C PHE A 68 -22.94 4.80 18.16
N ALA A 69 -22.32 5.92 17.82
CA ALA A 69 -23.00 7.15 17.45
C ALA A 69 -23.92 6.96 16.22
N LEU A 70 -23.42 6.28 15.18
CA LEU A 70 -24.23 5.99 13.98
C LEU A 70 -25.40 5.06 14.31
N GLY A 71 -25.18 3.98 15.04
CA GLY A 71 -26.24 3.05 15.42
C GLY A 71 -27.31 3.69 16.32
N PHE A 72 -26.88 4.49 17.29
CA PHE A 72 -27.75 5.24 18.19
C PHE A 72 -28.61 6.25 17.42
N LEU A 73 -28.01 7.05 16.52
CA LEU A 73 -28.67 8.09 15.76
C LEU A 73 -29.73 7.50 14.81
N VAL A 74 -29.38 6.47 14.05
CA VAL A 74 -30.31 5.78 13.16
C VAL A 74 -31.50 5.22 13.92
N CYS A 75 -31.27 4.52 15.04
CA CYS A 75 -32.35 3.93 15.81
C CYS A 75 -33.23 4.99 16.48
N MET A 76 -32.68 6.11 16.92
CA MET A 76 -33.43 7.22 17.51
C MET A 76 -34.38 7.89 16.51
N ILE A 77 -33.95 8.01 15.24
CA ILE A 77 -34.80 8.56 14.17
C ILE A 77 -35.99 7.62 13.87
N PHE A 78 -35.75 6.31 13.79
CA PHE A 78 -36.78 5.34 13.38
C PHE A 78 -37.73 4.93 14.53
N PHE A 79 -37.21 4.68 15.71
CA PHE A 79 -37.99 4.07 16.80
C PHE A 79 -38.35 5.04 17.92
N ARG A 80 -37.76 6.21 17.98
CA ARG A 80 -38.01 7.25 18.99
C ARG A 80 -37.93 6.74 20.43
N SER A 81 -37.31 5.57 20.64
CA SER A 81 -37.16 4.88 21.91
C SER A 81 -35.69 4.85 22.32
N PHE A 82 -35.39 5.49 23.49
CA PHE A 82 -34.03 5.65 23.97
C PHE A 82 -33.34 4.31 24.34
N LEU A 83 -34.09 3.38 24.96
CA LEU A 83 -33.56 2.07 25.34
C LEU A 83 -33.15 1.22 24.13
N PHE A 84 -33.98 1.16 23.06
CA PHE A 84 -33.65 0.44 21.84
C PHE A 84 -32.45 1.06 21.12
N SER A 85 -32.29 2.39 21.17
CA SER A 85 -31.18 3.09 20.56
C SER A 85 -29.84 2.73 21.20
N ILE A 86 -29.78 2.56 22.51
CA ILE A 86 -28.57 2.13 23.21
C ILE A 86 -28.18 0.71 22.80
N VAL A 87 -29.14 -0.22 22.79
CA VAL A 87 -28.88 -1.63 22.43
C VAL A 87 -28.35 -1.72 20.99
N THR A 88 -29.00 -1.03 20.05
CA THR A 88 -28.58 -1.01 18.65
C THR A 88 -27.21 -0.37 18.47
N GLY A 89 -26.91 0.72 19.20
CA GLY A 89 -25.59 1.37 19.21
C GLY A 89 -24.49 0.40 19.62
N VAL A 90 -24.71 -0.38 20.69
CA VAL A 90 -23.73 -1.37 21.17
C VAL A 90 -23.54 -2.51 20.15
N VAL A 91 -24.60 -3.00 19.52
CA VAL A 91 -24.52 -4.07 18.49
C VAL A 91 -23.77 -3.60 17.24
N MET A 92 -23.78 -2.30 16.93
CA MET A 92 -23.07 -1.73 15.78
C MET A 92 -21.56 -1.52 15.99
N ILE A 93 -21.03 -1.63 17.22
CA ILE A 93 -19.61 -1.43 17.51
C ILE A 93 -18.70 -2.44 16.77
N PRO A 94 -18.92 -3.78 16.82
CA PRO A 94 -18.02 -4.74 16.17
C PRO A 94 -17.88 -4.54 14.65
N PRO A 95 -18.95 -4.41 13.87
CA PRO A 95 -18.81 -4.22 12.42
C PRO A 95 -18.16 -2.87 12.05
N ALA A 96 -18.40 -1.83 12.85
CA ALA A 96 -17.75 -0.53 12.65
C ALA A 96 -16.23 -0.61 12.89
N CYS A 97 -15.80 -1.27 13.97
CA CYS A 97 -14.38 -1.48 14.26
C CYS A 97 -13.67 -2.27 13.15
N ILE A 98 -14.30 -3.31 12.61
CA ILE A 98 -13.72 -4.09 11.50
C ILE A 98 -13.57 -3.23 10.23
N LYS A 99 -14.59 -2.44 9.89
CA LYS A 99 -14.52 -1.53 8.74
C LYS A 99 -13.46 -0.45 8.93
N TYR A 100 -13.37 0.12 10.12
CA TYR A 100 -12.38 1.15 10.46
C TYR A 100 -10.95 0.61 10.40
N GLN A 101 -10.71 -0.61 10.93
CA GLN A 101 -9.42 -1.29 10.81
C GLN A 101 -9.01 -1.50 9.36
N ASN A 102 -9.92 -1.97 8.51
CA ASN A 102 -9.66 -2.16 7.08
C ASN A 102 -9.38 -0.83 6.36
N TYR A 103 -10.04 0.24 6.75
CA TYR A 103 -9.79 1.58 6.22
C TYR A 103 -8.38 2.07 6.60
N LEU A 104 -7.99 1.96 7.88
CA LEU A 104 -6.66 2.35 8.35
C LEU A 104 -5.55 1.53 7.68
N LYS A 105 -5.76 0.20 7.51
CA LYS A 105 -4.84 -0.66 6.79
C LYS A 105 -4.63 -0.18 5.34
N LYS A 106 -5.71 0.06 4.61
CA LYS A 106 -5.62 0.57 3.23
C LYS A 106 -4.93 1.94 3.16
N LYS A 107 -5.22 2.82 4.11
CA LYS A 107 -4.56 4.12 4.21
C LYS A 107 -3.05 3.98 4.44
N ARG A 108 -2.62 3.06 5.34
CA ARG A 108 -1.20 2.78 5.57
C ARG A 108 -0.52 2.23 4.32
N GLN A 109 -1.15 1.28 3.63
CA GLN A 109 -0.63 0.71 2.38
C GLN A 109 -0.51 1.77 1.27
N ARG A 110 -1.51 2.65 1.13
CA ARG A 110 -1.45 3.77 0.18
C ARG A 110 -0.32 4.75 0.51
N ASN A 111 -0.16 5.09 1.78
CA ASN A 111 0.95 5.95 2.22
C ASN A 111 2.31 5.30 1.94
N LEU A 112 2.46 4.00 2.19
CA LEU A 112 3.67 3.26 1.86
C LEU A 112 3.96 3.29 0.35
N LEU A 113 2.94 3.17 -0.50
CA LEU A 113 3.11 3.24 -1.95
C LEU A 113 3.59 4.63 -2.41
N LEU A 114 3.03 5.70 -1.82
CA LEU A 114 3.48 7.07 -2.09
C LEU A 114 4.95 7.27 -1.68
N GLN A 115 5.30 6.84 -0.48
CA GLN A 115 6.67 6.91 0.02
C GLN A 115 7.63 6.05 -0.82
N PHE A 116 7.16 4.89 -1.31
CA PHE A 116 7.93 4.04 -2.20
C PHE A 116 8.21 4.72 -3.55
N ARG A 117 7.24 5.44 -4.12
CA ARG A 117 7.46 6.25 -5.33
C ARG A 117 8.57 7.28 -5.13
N ASP A 118 8.54 7.98 -3.99
CA ASP A 118 9.53 9.03 -3.70
C ASP A 118 10.91 8.41 -3.42
N MET A 119 10.97 7.22 -2.81
CA MET A 119 12.20 6.43 -2.72
C MET A 119 12.76 6.06 -4.12
N MET A 120 11.89 5.69 -5.07
CA MET A 120 12.33 5.42 -6.45
C MET A 120 12.89 6.67 -7.13
N GLU A 121 12.36 7.85 -6.80
CA GLU A 121 12.89 9.13 -7.28
C GLU A 121 14.30 9.39 -6.76
N ALA A 122 14.53 9.23 -5.45
CA ALA A 122 15.84 9.37 -4.82
C ALA A 122 16.85 8.35 -5.39
N LEU A 123 16.45 7.09 -5.55
CA LEU A 123 17.30 6.07 -6.18
C LEU A 123 17.65 6.41 -7.64
N THR A 124 16.69 6.93 -8.43
CA THR A 124 16.93 7.34 -9.83
C THR A 124 17.95 8.47 -9.88
N ALA A 125 17.84 9.45 -8.97
CA ALA A 125 18.79 10.55 -8.86
C ALA A 125 20.21 10.04 -8.53
N SER A 126 20.33 9.17 -7.51
CA SER A 126 21.63 8.61 -7.10
C SER A 126 22.26 7.72 -8.18
N TYR A 127 21.49 6.89 -8.87
CA TYR A 127 22.01 6.13 -10.01
C TYR A 127 22.41 7.01 -11.20
N SER A 128 21.75 8.16 -11.39
CA SER A 128 22.09 9.10 -12.48
C SER A 128 23.45 9.76 -12.24
N THR A 129 23.89 9.89 -11.01
CA THR A 129 25.23 10.39 -10.65
C THR A 129 26.30 9.29 -10.72
N GLY A 130 25.94 8.08 -11.10
CA GLY A 130 26.88 6.95 -11.26
C GLY A 130 27.24 6.24 -9.95
N LYS A 131 26.50 6.48 -8.86
CA LYS A 131 26.72 5.79 -7.58
C LYS A 131 26.45 4.30 -7.72
N ASN A 132 27.17 3.51 -6.92
CA ASN A 132 26.89 2.09 -6.79
C ASN A 132 25.56 1.84 -6.05
N THR A 133 25.07 0.61 -6.10
CA THR A 133 23.76 0.28 -5.52
C THR A 133 23.72 0.51 -4.00
N GLN A 134 24.79 0.25 -3.29
CA GLN A 134 24.87 0.38 -1.83
C GLN A 134 24.79 1.86 -1.42
N ASP A 135 25.56 2.72 -2.10
CA ASP A 135 25.54 4.15 -1.87
C ASP A 135 24.20 4.79 -2.29
N ALA A 136 23.62 4.31 -3.40
CA ALA A 136 22.31 4.79 -3.86
C ALA A 136 21.19 4.51 -2.84
N PHE A 137 21.17 3.32 -2.23
CA PHE A 137 20.20 3.00 -1.18
C PHE A 137 20.49 3.77 0.12
N GLN A 138 21.76 4.06 0.42
CA GLN A 138 22.13 4.89 1.57
C GLN A 138 21.65 6.34 1.41
N ASP A 139 21.83 6.92 0.23
CA ASP A 139 21.31 8.26 -0.09
C ASP A 139 19.78 8.29 0.01
N ALA A 140 19.12 7.32 -0.63
CA ALA A 140 17.66 7.23 -0.56
C ALA A 140 17.15 7.09 0.88
N TYR A 141 17.89 6.40 1.76
CA TYR A 141 17.57 6.34 3.18
C TYR A 141 17.61 7.73 3.82
N LEU A 142 18.67 8.50 3.59
CA LEU A 142 18.81 9.86 4.13
C LEU A 142 17.69 10.77 3.64
N ASP A 143 17.41 10.76 2.34
CA ASP A 143 16.33 11.55 1.73
C ASP A 143 14.96 11.18 2.33
N MET A 144 14.67 9.90 2.53
CA MET A 144 13.41 9.47 3.11
C MET A 144 13.30 9.80 4.61
N VAL A 145 14.41 9.80 5.34
CA VAL A 145 14.44 10.26 6.74
C VAL A 145 14.16 11.75 6.83
N ASP A 146 14.71 12.55 5.92
CA ASP A 146 14.50 13.99 5.88
C ASP A 146 13.06 14.35 5.48
N LEU A 147 12.46 13.64 4.52
CA LEU A 147 11.11 13.90 4.04
C LEU A 147 10.01 13.41 5.01
N TYR A 148 10.16 12.21 5.55
CA TYR A 148 9.09 11.49 6.28
C TYR A 148 9.41 11.20 7.74
N GLY A 149 10.65 11.46 8.15
CA GLY A 149 11.17 11.16 9.47
C GLY A 149 11.61 9.69 9.64
N LYS A 150 12.50 9.48 10.60
CA LYS A 150 13.14 8.17 10.87
C LYS A 150 12.16 7.04 11.21
N LYS A 151 10.96 7.38 11.70
CA LYS A 151 9.93 6.39 12.09
C LYS A 151 8.93 6.08 10.97
N SER A 152 9.11 6.61 9.78
CA SER A 152 8.23 6.31 8.64
C SER A 152 8.40 4.86 8.19
N ASP A 153 7.33 4.31 7.62
CA ASP A 153 7.32 2.92 7.17
C ASP A 153 8.43 2.67 6.14
N ILE A 154 8.62 3.59 5.19
CA ILE A 154 9.66 3.45 4.16
C ILE A 154 11.07 3.60 4.72
N ALA A 155 11.32 4.55 5.62
CA ALA A 155 12.65 4.73 6.20
C ALA A 155 13.09 3.48 6.99
N CYS A 156 12.17 2.86 7.74
CA CYS A 156 12.44 1.61 8.44
C CYS A 156 12.78 0.46 7.47
N GLU A 157 12.09 0.39 6.32
CA GLU A 157 12.36 -0.66 5.32
C GLU A 157 13.69 -0.44 4.61
N ILE A 158 14.01 0.80 4.24
CA ILE A 158 15.31 1.09 3.61
C ILE A 158 16.45 0.90 4.61
N GLU A 159 16.28 1.26 5.88
CA GLU A 159 17.27 1.00 6.95
C GLU A 159 17.60 -0.50 7.03
N LEU A 160 16.59 -1.36 6.93
CA LEU A 160 16.80 -2.81 6.89
C LEU A 160 17.55 -3.25 5.63
N ILE A 161 17.19 -2.70 4.46
CA ILE A 161 17.86 -3.02 3.20
C ILE A 161 19.32 -2.58 3.26
N VAL A 162 19.61 -1.35 3.68
CA VAL A 162 20.96 -0.81 3.81
C VAL A 162 21.78 -1.62 4.80
N THR A 163 21.23 -1.90 5.99
CA THR A 163 21.91 -2.72 6.99
C THR A 163 22.19 -4.13 6.47
N GLY A 164 21.25 -4.72 5.73
CA GLY A 164 21.45 -6.03 5.09
C GLY A 164 22.57 -6.03 4.06
N LEU A 165 22.63 -5.00 3.22
CA LEU A 165 23.70 -4.82 2.24
C LEU A 165 25.07 -4.69 2.92
N TYR A 166 25.18 -3.91 3.99
CA TYR A 166 26.43 -3.81 4.77
C TYR A 166 26.84 -5.14 5.43
N ASN A 167 25.89 -6.00 5.76
CA ASN A 167 26.12 -7.34 6.27
C ASN A 167 26.38 -8.39 5.15
N GLY A 168 26.50 -7.96 3.89
CA GLY A 168 26.79 -8.84 2.75
C GLY A 168 25.60 -9.64 2.25
N MET A 169 24.37 -9.26 2.62
CA MET A 169 23.18 -9.91 2.10
C MET A 169 22.90 -9.49 0.64
N VAL A 170 22.27 -10.36 -0.11
CA VAL A 170 21.90 -10.09 -1.50
C VAL A 170 20.71 -9.15 -1.55
N LEU A 171 20.82 -8.04 -2.30
CA LEU A 171 19.76 -7.04 -2.41
C LEU A 171 18.43 -7.63 -2.89
N ASN A 172 18.48 -8.59 -3.82
CA ASN A 172 17.27 -9.25 -4.33
C ASN A 172 16.46 -9.91 -3.21
N ASP A 173 17.11 -10.60 -2.27
CA ASP A 173 16.43 -11.26 -1.16
C ASP A 173 15.79 -10.25 -0.21
N LEU A 174 16.46 -9.12 0.01
CA LEU A 174 15.97 -8.01 0.83
C LEU A 174 14.73 -7.36 0.19
N LEU A 175 14.78 -7.06 -1.10
CA LEU A 175 13.66 -6.48 -1.86
C LEU A 175 12.47 -7.44 -1.94
N MET A 176 12.72 -8.74 -2.20
CA MET A 176 11.65 -9.75 -2.23
C MET A 176 10.98 -9.93 -0.85
N ASN A 177 11.76 -9.87 0.22
CA ASN A 177 11.20 -9.90 1.59
C ASN A 177 10.35 -8.66 1.89
N PHE A 178 10.81 -7.48 1.50
CA PHE A 178 10.02 -6.25 1.59
C PHE A 178 8.73 -6.35 0.78
N ALA A 179 8.80 -6.75 -0.47
CA ALA A 179 7.65 -6.95 -1.34
C ALA A 179 6.61 -7.90 -0.72
N ALA A 180 7.05 -9.06 -0.24
CA ALA A 180 6.17 -10.04 0.39
C ALA A 180 5.46 -9.51 1.65
N ARG A 181 6.10 -8.62 2.45
CA ARG A 181 5.52 -8.01 3.65
C ARG A 181 4.63 -6.81 3.35
N SER A 182 4.90 -6.08 2.27
CA SER A 182 4.12 -4.91 1.85
C SER A 182 2.72 -5.29 1.38
N HIS A 183 2.57 -6.45 0.75
CA HIS A 183 1.35 -6.89 0.05
C HIS A 183 0.84 -5.86 -0.97
N LEU A 184 1.77 -5.19 -1.64
CA LEU A 184 1.53 -4.24 -2.71
C LEU A 184 2.08 -4.83 -4.01
N ASP A 185 1.20 -5.05 -4.98
CA ASP A 185 1.54 -5.65 -6.28
C ASP A 185 2.61 -4.83 -7.01
N ASP A 186 2.65 -3.51 -6.80
CA ASP A 186 3.62 -2.62 -7.42
C ASP A 186 5.04 -2.86 -6.89
N ILE A 187 5.18 -3.06 -5.57
CA ILE A 187 6.47 -3.35 -4.94
C ILE A 187 6.93 -4.77 -5.29
N GLU A 188 6.02 -5.74 -5.36
CA GLU A 188 6.32 -7.10 -5.80
C GLU A 188 6.80 -7.13 -7.25
N SER A 189 6.14 -6.38 -8.11
CA SER A 189 6.52 -6.23 -9.50
C SER A 189 7.90 -5.61 -9.66
N PHE A 190 8.18 -4.54 -8.93
CA PHE A 190 9.51 -3.91 -8.91
C PHE A 190 10.59 -4.89 -8.45
N ALA A 191 10.39 -5.58 -7.32
CA ALA A 191 11.36 -6.53 -6.79
C ALA A 191 11.65 -7.66 -7.81
N THR A 192 10.61 -8.15 -8.49
CA THR A 192 10.76 -9.20 -9.51
C THR A 192 11.53 -8.71 -10.73
N ILE A 193 11.22 -7.51 -11.26
CA ILE A 193 11.94 -6.93 -12.40
C ILE A 193 13.38 -6.64 -12.02
N PHE A 194 13.60 -6.08 -10.83
CA PHE A 194 14.93 -5.81 -10.31
C PHE A 194 15.77 -7.08 -10.22
N GLN A 195 15.19 -8.18 -9.74
CA GLN A 195 15.84 -9.49 -9.67
C GLN A 195 16.29 -9.97 -11.05
N VAL A 196 15.38 -9.92 -12.03
CA VAL A 196 15.68 -10.35 -13.41
C VAL A 196 16.80 -9.49 -13.99
N CYS A 197 16.72 -8.16 -13.88
CA CYS A 197 17.73 -7.26 -14.42
C CYS A 197 19.10 -7.43 -13.75
N SER A 198 19.12 -7.65 -12.43
CA SER A 198 20.35 -7.90 -11.68
C SER A 198 21.03 -9.20 -12.10
N GLN A 199 20.27 -10.25 -12.43
CA GLN A 199 20.81 -11.54 -12.87
C GLN A 199 21.34 -11.54 -14.32
N TYR A 200 20.67 -10.81 -15.20
CA TYR A 200 21.00 -10.79 -16.64
C TYR A 200 21.84 -9.57 -17.07
N GLY A 201 22.29 -8.74 -16.12
CA GLY A 201 23.13 -7.58 -16.41
C GLY A 201 22.38 -6.39 -17.04
N GLY A 202 21.11 -6.24 -16.71
CA GLY A 202 20.28 -5.12 -17.15
C GLY A 202 20.65 -3.78 -16.52
N ASP A 203 20.24 -2.68 -17.15
CA ASP A 203 20.43 -1.32 -16.62
C ASP A 203 19.45 -1.04 -15.47
N LEU A 204 19.93 -1.17 -14.23
CA LEU A 204 19.14 -0.92 -13.02
C LEU A 204 18.61 0.52 -12.94
N ARG A 205 19.35 1.50 -13.47
CA ARG A 205 18.92 2.91 -13.54
C ARG A 205 17.63 3.03 -14.34
N LYS A 206 17.60 2.38 -15.50
CA LYS A 206 16.44 2.37 -16.38
C LYS A 206 15.24 1.71 -15.72
N VAL A 207 15.43 0.57 -15.06
CA VAL A 207 14.37 -0.16 -14.35
C VAL A 207 13.77 0.69 -13.23
N VAL A 208 14.59 1.30 -12.39
CA VAL A 208 14.11 2.15 -11.28
C VAL A 208 13.36 3.37 -11.83
N GLY A 209 13.90 4.03 -12.87
CA GLY A 209 13.27 5.20 -13.49
C GLY A 209 11.92 4.87 -14.14
N GLU A 210 11.82 3.79 -14.90
CA GLU A 210 10.56 3.38 -15.53
C GLU A 210 9.50 2.95 -14.49
N THR A 211 9.92 2.22 -13.46
CA THR A 211 9.02 1.83 -12.37
C THR A 211 8.45 3.05 -11.65
N ARG A 212 9.29 4.08 -11.41
CA ARG A 212 8.84 5.35 -10.83
C ARG A 212 7.74 6.00 -11.68
N VAL A 213 7.92 6.05 -12.99
CA VAL A 213 6.93 6.64 -13.92
C VAL A 213 5.63 5.85 -13.87
N ILE A 214 5.68 4.53 -13.98
CA ILE A 214 4.49 3.66 -13.95
C ILE A 214 3.70 3.83 -12.64
N ILE A 215 4.39 3.84 -11.50
CA ILE A 215 3.75 4.03 -10.19
C ILE A 215 3.17 5.45 -10.07
N GLY A 216 3.90 6.46 -10.55
CA GLY A 216 3.45 7.84 -10.57
C GLY A 216 2.16 8.02 -11.38
N ASP A 217 2.11 7.48 -12.59
CA ASP A 217 0.94 7.53 -13.47
C ASP A 217 -0.26 6.80 -12.85
N LYS A 218 -0.03 5.63 -12.23
CA LYS A 218 -1.07 4.89 -11.53
C LYS A 218 -1.68 5.70 -10.39
N ILE A 219 -0.83 6.31 -9.56
CA ILE A 219 -1.27 7.15 -8.43
C ILE A 219 -2.05 8.36 -8.95
N SER A 220 -1.56 9.03 -10.00
CA SER A 220 -2.24 10.20 -10.60
C SER A 220 -3.63 9.82 -11.13
N THR A 221 -3.73 8.69 -11.82
CA THR A 221 -5.01 8.18 -12.33
C THR A 221 -5.97 7.81 -11.20
N GLU A 222 -5.49 7.18 -10.12
CA GLU A 222 -6.33 6.87 -8.95
C GLU A 222 -6.85 8.15 -8.27
N LEU A 223 -6.02 9.19 -8.15
CA LEU A 223 -6.42 10.48 -7.59
C LEU A 223 -7.46 11.19 -8.46
N GLU A 224 -7.30 11.14 -9.78
CA GLU A 224 -8.26 11.72 -10.72
C GLU A 224 -9.63 11.03 -10.62
N ILE A 225 -9.64 9.70 -10.61
CA ILE A 225 -10.87 8.90 -10.42
C ILE A 225 -11.51 9.22 -9.06
N GLU A 226 -10.72 9.30 -7.98
CA GLU A 226 -11.25 9.61 -6.64
C GLU A 226 -11.87 11.02 -6.61
N THR A 227 -11.28 11.99 -7.30
CA THR A 227 -11.80 13.36 -7.40
C THR A 227 -13.12 13.39 -8.17
N LEU A 228 -13.21 12.73 -9.31
CA LEU A 228 -14.44 12.62 -10.11
C LEU A 228 -15.56 11.91 -9.35
N LEU A 229 -15.23 10.81 -8.66
CA LEU A 229 -16.20 10.08 -7.85
C LEU A 229 -16.68 10.88 -6.64
N THR A 230 -15.81 11.72 -6.06
CA THR A 230 -16.17 12.57 -4.91
C THR A 230 -17.16 13.66 -5.31
N ALA A 231 -17.00 14.26 -6.49
CA ALA A 231 -17.96 15.22 -7.03
C ALA A 231 -19.36 14.59 -7.18
N ASN A 232 -19.45 13.44 -7.82
CA ASN A 232 -20.71 12.71 -8.01
C ASN A 232 -21.32 12.21 -6.67
N LYS A 233 -20.49 11.77 -5.70
CA LYS A 233 -20.98 11.37 -4.37
C LYS A 233 -21.55 12.54 -3.58
N ASN A 234 -20.96 13.71 -3.67
CA ASN A 234 -21.48 14.90 -3.00
C ASN A 234 -22.85 15.31 -3.56
N GLU A 235 -23.03 15.22 -4.87
CA GLU A 235 -24.33 15.48 -5.51
C GLU A 235 -25.42 14.49 -5.04
N LEU A 236 -25.09 13.19 -5.01
CA LEU A 236 -25.99 12.16 -4.50
C LEU A 236 -26.30 12.34 -3.01
N ASN A 237 -25.32 12.72 -2.20
CA ASN A 237 -25.53 12.97 -0.78
C ASN A 237 -26.47 14.15 -0.56
N ILE A 238 -26.32 15.24 -1.31
CA ILE A 238 -27.20 16.41 -1.24
C ILE A 238 -28.63 16.01 -1.62
N MET A 239 -28.81 15.27 -2.74
CA MET A 239 -30.13 14.79 -3.17
C MET A 239 -30.79 13.84 -2.16
N THR A 240 -29.99 13.06 -1.42
CA THR A 240 -30.51 12.10 -0.42
C THR A 240 -30.86 12.78 0.91
N VAL A 241 -30.13 13.82 1.31
CA VAL A 241 -30.32 14.51 2.59
C VAL A 241 -31.41 15.59 2.50
N MET A 242 -31.57 16.20 1.32
CA MET A 242 -32.54 17.29 1.12
C MET A 242 -34.01 16.91 1.45
N PRO A 243 -34.57 15.75 1.01
CA PRO A 243 -35.92 15.34 1.39
C PRO A 243 -36.06 14.92 2.87
N LEU A 244 -34.96 14.74 3.61
CA LEU A 244 -34.98 14.37 5.03
C LEU A 244 -35.03 15.63 5.93
N LEU A 245 -34.73 16.82 5.34
CA LEU A 245 -34.74 18.12 6.03
C LEU A 245 -36.06 18.88 5.82
N ILE A 246 -36.90 18.46 4.87
CA ILE A 246 -38.24 18.98 4.63
C ILE A 246 -39.28 18.14 5.37
#